data_e5f49b4f367e80d942e04aa50e63551f
#
_entry.id   e5f49b4f367e80d942e04aa50e63551f
#
_cell.length_a   1.000
_cell.length_b   1.000
_cell.length_c   1.000
_cell.angle_alpha   90.00
_cell.angle_beta   90.00
_cell.angle_gamma   90.00
#
_symmetry.space_group_name_H-M   'P 1'
#
loop_
_entity.id
_entity.type
_entity.pdbx_description
1 polymer ?
#
loop_
_entity_poly.entity_id
_entity_poly.type
_entity_poly.pdbx_seq_one_letter_code
_entity_poly.pdbx_strand_id
1 'polypeptide(L)'
;MTVTYPACFFKEEGGYAVVFPDLNFLATQGKNLDEAFKMAVDVLAAYLYRPAASQVINPPSPLERVSLKETAKAFKSEVNPGSFVNYVSVDVEKYARENFNCSVKKTLSIPMWLNDIAVEKNVNFSKVLKEALIEKLNIQ
;
A
#
# COMPACT_ATOMS: atom_id res chain seq x y z
N MET A 1 -3.11 8.54 7.49
CA MET A 1 -1.88 8.79 8.27
C MET A 1 -0.66 8.47 7.43
N THR A 2 0.25 9.40 7.35
CA THR A 2 1.49 9.21 6.59
C THR A 2 2.50 8.42 7.41
N VAL A 3 3.08 7.40 6.80
CA VAL A 3 4.16 6.61 7.38
C VAL A 3 5.41 6.75 6.52
N THR A 4 6.57 6.61 7.14
CA THR A 4 7.86 6.72 6.46
C THR A 4 8.78 5.61 6.94
N TYR A 5 9.27 4.81 6.02
CA TYR A 5 10.17 3.70 6.31
C TYR A 5 11.42 3.78 5.45
N PRO A 6 12.60 3.42 6.01
CA PRO A 6 13.81 3.32 5.20
C PRO A 6 13.77 2.08 4.31
N ALA A 7 14.27 2.23 3.11
CA ALA A 7 14.37 1.15 2.13
C ALA A 7 15.75 1.14 1.49
N CYS A 8 16.22 -0.06 1.18
CA CYS A 8 17.45 -0.27 0.43
C CYS A 8 17.10 -0.39 -1.05
N PHE A 9 17.74 0.42 -1.89
CA PHE A 9 17.60 0.37 -3.34
C PHE A 9 18.86 -0.23 -3.91
N PHE A 10 18.77 -1.47 -4.37
CA PHE A 10 19.91 -2.20 -4.93
C PHE A 10 19.93 -2.05 -6.45
N LYS A 11 20.99 -1.48 -6.97
CA LYS A 11 21.19 -1.36 -8.42
C LYS A 11 21.48 -2.75 -9.00
N GLU A 12 20.71 -3.12 -10.00
CA GLU A 12 20.84 -4.40 -10.72
C GLU A 12 20.92 -4.15 -12.21
N GLU A 13 21.33 -5.16 -12.97
CA GLU A 13 21.21 -5.15 -14.40
C GLU A 13 19.72 -5.14 -14.76
N GLY A 14 19.28 -4.10 -15.44
CA GLY A 14 17.87 -3.95 -15.81
C GLY A 14 16.97 -3.27 -14.80
N GLY A 15 17.53 -2.65 -13.75
CA GLY A 15 16.70 -1.86 -12.85
C GLY A 15 17.19 -1.79 -11.41
N TYR A 16 16.22 -1.77 -10.49
CA TYR A 16 16.46 -1.68 -9.05
C TYR A 16 15.59 -2.69 -8.31
N ALA A 17 16.18 -3.32 -7.29
CA ALA A 17 15.43 -4.06 -6.28
C ALA A 17 15.28 -3.17 -5.04
N VAL A 18 14.12 -3.17 -4.42
CA VAL A 18 13.82 -2.37 -3.23
C VAL A 18 13.47 -3.30 -2.08
N VAL A 19 14.10 -3.11 -0.93
CA VAL A 19 13.88 -3.94 0.24
C VAL A 19 13.66 -3.06 1.48
N PHE A 20 12.60 -3.37 2.25
CA PHE A 20 12.31 -2.73 3.53
C PHE A 20 12.74 -3.67 4.67
N PRO A 21 13.94 -3.49 5.23
CA PRO A 21 14.43 -4.41 6.26
C PRO A 21 13.57 -4.45 7.53
N ASP A 22 12.96 -3.33 7.91
CA ASP A 22 12.10 -3.28 9.11
C ASP A 22 10.78 -4.03 8.94
N LEU A 23 10.35 -4.27 7.73
CA LEU A 23 9.07 -4.91 7.41
C LEU A 23 9.29 -6.35 6.91
N ASN A 24 10.11 -7.09 7.64
CA ASN A 24 10.41 -8.50 7.34
C ASN A 24 10.96 -8.69 5.92
N PHE A 25 11.85 -7.78 5.50
CA PHE A 25 12.47 -7.80 4.18
C PHE A 25 11.47 -7.75 3.02
N LEU A 26 10.38 -7.01 3.24
CA LEU A 26 9.41 -6.72 2.18
C LEU A 26 10.14 -6.17 0.96
N ALA A 27 9.93 -6.77 -0.20
CA ALA A 27 10.69 -6.45 -1.40
C ALA A 27 9.81 -6.20 -2.63
N THR A 28 10.32 -5.36 -3.52
CA THR A 28 9.74 -5.11 -4.83
C THR A 28 10.86 -4.76 -5.80
N GLN A 29 10.53 -4.43 -7.03
CA GLN A 29 11.50 -4.08 -8.06
C GLN A 29 10.90 -3.13 -9.09
N GLY A 30 11.77 -2.44 -9.83
CA GLY A 30 11.39 -1.58 -10.93
C GLY A 30 12.46 -1.57 -12.00
N LYS A 31 12.06 -1.30 -13.23
CA LYS A 31 12.97 -1.29 -14.42
C LYS A 31 13.89 -0.07 -14.43
N ASN A 32 13.51 0.97 -13.73
CA ASN A 32 14.26 2.21 -13.59
C ASN A 32 13.99 2.80 -12.20
N LEU A 33 14.66 3.90 -11.89
CA LEU A 33 14.53 4.53 -10.57
C LEU A 33 13.11 5.01 -10.29
N ASP A 34 12.46 5.64 -11.26
CA ASP A 34 11.09 6.15 -11.09
C ASP A 34 10.10 5.02 -10.80
N GLU A 35 10.19 3.94 -11.56
CA GLU A 35 9.35 2.77 -11.33
C GLU A 35 9.64 2.10 -9.98
N ALA A 36 10.92 2.03 -9.59
CA ALA A 36 11.32 1.46 -8.30
C ALA A 36 10.70 2.23 -7.13
N PHE A 37 10.73 3.56 -7.16
CA PHE A 37 10.08 4.39 -6.14
C PHE A 37 8.57 4.21 -6.14
N LYS A 38 7.95 4.16 -7.30
CA LYS A 38 6.51 3.93 -7.44
C LYS A 38 6.10 2.58 -6.86
N MET A 39 6.86 1.54 -7.17
CA MET A 39 6.60 0.20 -6.65
C MET A 39 6.89 0.11 -5.15
N ALA A 40 7.87 0.85 -4.66
CA ALA A 40 8.17 0.91 -3.22
C ALA A 40 7.00 1.50 -2.43
N VAL A 41 6.41 2.58 -2.92
CA VAL A 41 5.22 3.20 -2.32
C VAL A 41 4.05 2.22 -2.33
N ASP A 42 3.82 1.56 -3.45
CA ASP A 42 2.72 0.61 -3.62
C ASP A 42 2.82 -0.57 -2.65
N VAL A 43 3.98 -1.21 -2.58
CA VAL A 43 4.18 -2.38 -1.72
C VAL A 43 4.15 -2.00 -0.23
N LEU A 44 4.66 -0.81 0.12
CA LEU A 44 4.60 -0.30 1.49
C LEU A 44 3.16 -0.07 1.93
N ALA A 45 2.36 0.59 1.09
CA ALA A 45 0.95 0.82 1.37
C ALA A 45 0.18 -0.50 1.48
N ALA A 46 0.41 -1.43 0.57
CA ALA A 46 -0.25 -2.74 0.59
C ALA A 46 0.09 -3.54 1.85
N TYR A 47 1.34 -3.50 2.29
CA TYR A 47 1.78 -4.21 3.49
C TYR A 47 1.13 -3.66 4.76
N LEU A 48 1.00 -2.34 4.84
CA LEU A 48 0.47 -1.67 6.04
C LEU A 48 -1.04 -1.50 6.03
N TYR A 49 -1.68 -1.63 4.88
CA TYR A 49 -3.13 -1.54 4.76
C TYR A 49 -3.76 -2.89 5.12
N ARG A 50 -4.47 -2.95 6.25
CA ARG A 50 -5.10 -4.18 6.76
C ARG A 50 -4.12 -5.35 6.88
N PRO A 51 -3.07 -5.21 7.70
CA PRO A 51 -2.10 -6.29 7.87
C PRO A 51 -2.74 -7.54 8.48
N ALA A 52 -2.24 -8.72 8.08
CA ALA A 52 -2.66 -9.97 8.69
C ALA A 52 -2.23 -10.03 10.16
N ALA A 53 -2.98 -10.74 11.00
CA ALA A 53 -2.68 -10.85 12.43
C ALA A 53 -1.29 -11.44 12.71
N SER A 54 -0.80 -12.31 11.83
CA SER A 54 0.54 -12.92 11.93
C SER A 54 1.65 -12.05 11.37
N GLN A 55 1.32 -10.91 10.76
CA GLN A 55 2.27 -10.04 10.09
C GLN A 55 2.97 -9.15 11.12
N VAL A 56 4.30 -9.17 11.09
CA VAL A 56 5.11 -8.34 12.00
C VAL A 56 5.28 -6.96 11.40
N ILE A 57 4.89 -5.93 12.18
CA ILE A 57 5.08 -4.53 11.81
C ILE A 57 5.98 -3.88 12.83
N ASN A 58 7.25 -3.77 12.49
CA ASN A 58 8.23 -3.08 13.33
C ASN A 58 8.15 -1.58 13.09
N PRO A 59 8.47 -0.75 14.08
CA PRO A 59 8.61 0.68 13.86
C PRO A 59 9.79 0.97 12.92
N PRO A 60 9.76 2.09 12.19
CA PRO A 60 10.85 2.42 11.27
C PRO A 60 12.16 2.70 12.01
N SER A 61 13.26 2.14 11.49
CA SER A 61 14.61 2.44 11.98
C SER A 61 15.08 3.78 11.44
N PRO A 62 16.02 4.46 12.13
CA PRO A 62 16.71 5.62 11.56
C PRO A 62 17.47 5.21 10.29
N LEU A 63 17.47 6.09 9.29
CA LEU A 63 18.12 5.82 8.00
C LEU A 63 19.60 5.43 8.15
N GLU A 64 20.33 6.07 9.07
CA GLU A 64 21.74 5.81 9.32
C GLU A 64 22.03 4.45 9.93
N ARG A 65 21.02 3.75 10.45
CA ARG A 65 21.16 2.40 10.98
C ARG A 65 20.89 1.31 9.96
N VAL A 66 20.34 1.68 8.80
CA VAL A 66 20.04 0.73 7.74
C VAL A 66 21.28 0.54 6.88
N SER A 67 21.75 -0.69 6.78
CA SER A 67 22.95 -1.04 6.02
C SER A 67 22.60 -1.82 4.77
N LEU A 68 23.07 -1.33 3.61
CA LEU A 68 22.96 -2.06 2.34
C LEU A 68 23.63 -3.42 2.44
N LYS A 69 24.84 -3.47 3.01
CA LYS A 69 25.62 -4.69 3.11
C LYS A 69 24.92 -5.75 3.97
N GLU A 70 24.41 -5.35 5.14
CA GLU A 70 23.72 -6.28 6.03
C GLU A 70 22.41 -6.78 5.41
N THR A 71 21.68 -5.89 4.74
CA THR A 71 20.43 -6.26 4.05
C THR A 71 20.71 -7.20 2.88
N ALA A 72 21.77 -6.94 2.11
CA ALA A 72 22.17 -7.81 0.99
C ALA A 72 22.54 -9.22 1.45
N LYS A 73 23.15 -9.35 2.63
CA LYS A 73 23.50 -10.67 3.21
C LYS A 73 22.28 -11.56 3.41
N ALA A 74 21.14 -10.96 3.78
CA ALA A 74 19.90 -11.72 3.98
C ALA A 74 19.43 -12.40 2.68
N PHE A 75 19.80 -11.84 1.53
CA PHE A 75 19.45 -12.38 0.20
C PHE A 75 20.63 -13.06 -0.49
N LYS A 76 21.76 -13.23 0.21
CA LYS A 76 23.00 -13.79 -0.34
C LYS A 76 23.45 -13.07 -1.61
N SER A 77 23.28 -11.74 -1.62
CA SER A 77 23.61 -10.87 -2.74
C SER A 77 24.75 -9.92 -2.39
N GLU A 78 25.32 -9.31 -3.42
CA GLU A 78 26.34 -8.29 -3.27
C GLU A 78 25.73 -6.91 -3.55
N VAL A 79 26.38 -5.87 -3.00
CA VAL A 79 25.95 -4.49 -3.22
C VAL A 79 26.68 -3.94 -4.45
N ASN A 80 25.95 -3.66 -5.51
CA ASN A 80 26.50 -3.08 -6.73
C ASN A 80 26.63 -1.55 -6.60
N PRO A 81 27.57 -0.92 -7.32
CA PRO A 81 27.66 0.54 -7.37
C PRO A 81 26.34 1.16 -7.84
N GLY A 82 25.96 2.27 -7.25
CA GLY A 82 24.68 2.93 -7.54
C GLY A 82 23.54 2.53 -6.61
N SER A 83 23.79 1.56 -5.71
CA SER A 83 22.83 1.22 -4.66
C SER A 83 22.83 2.27 -3.55
N PHE A 84 21.67 2.49 -2.91
CA PHE A 84 21.55 3.50 -1.88
C PHE A 84 20.42 3.16 -0.90
N VAL A 85 20.39 3.87 0.22
CA VAL A 85 19.29 3.81 1.20
C VAL A 85 18.54 5.13 1.15
N ASN A 86 17.22 5.08 1.15
CA ASN A 86 16.38 6.27 1.21
C ASN A 86 15.08 5.99 1.94
N TYR A 87 14.44 7.04 2.41
CA TYR A 87 13.10 6.94 2.97
C TYR A 87 12.05 6.83 1.89
N VAL A 88 11.01 6.05 2.18
CA VAL A 88 9.80 5.95 1.37
C VAL A 88 8.63 6.32 2.25
N SER A 89 7.82 7.29 1.82
CA SER A 89 6.65 7.78 2.55
C SER A 89 5.36 7.53 1.78
N VAL A 90 4.30 7.22 2.51
CA VAL A 90 2.97 7.08 1.92
C VAL A 90 1.89 7.38 2.97
N ASP A 91 0.81 8.03 2.53
CA ASP A 91 -0.44 8.09 3.30
C ASP A 91 -1.23 6.83 2.96
N VAL A 92 -1.18 5.85 3.85
CA VAL A 92 -1.68 4.49 3.59
C VAL A 92 -3.16 4.48 3.23
N GLU A 93 -4.00 5.15 4.01
CA GLU A 93 -5.45 5.16 3.79
C GLU A 93 -5.83 5.88 2.49
N LYS A 94 -5.19 7.00 2.22
CA LYS A 94 -5.41 7.77 0.99
C LYS A 94 -4.97 6.97 -0.24
N TYR A 95 -3.78 6.38 -0.18
CA TYR A 95 -3.25 5.55 -1.27
C TYR A 95 -4.17 4.36 -1.56
N ALA A 96 -4.65 3.70 -0.51
CA ALA A 96 -5.55 2.55 -0.64
C ALA A 96 -6.87 2.94 -1.32
N ARG A 97 -7.45 4.08 -0.95
CA ARG A 97 -8.69 4.58 -1.58
C ARG A 97 -8.51 4.89 -3.07
N GLU A 98 -7.35 5.41 -3.44
CA GLU A 98 -7.06 5.82 -4.81
C GLU A 98 -6.61 4.66 -5.71
N ASN A 99 -5.96 3.63 -5.14
CA ASN A 99 -5.27 2.62 -5.91
C ASN A 99 -5.74 1.18 -5.69
N PHE A 100 -6.38 0.89 -4.54
CA PHE A 100 -6.82 -0.47 -4.23
C PHE A 100 -8.33 -0.59 -4.41
N ASN A 101 -8.76 -1.18 -5.52
CA ASN A 101 -10.17 -1.37 -5.83
C ASN A 101 -10.74 -2.58 -5.09
N CYS A 102 -10.85 -2.47 -3.75
CA CYS A 102 -11.42 -3.51 -2.91
C CYS A 102 -12.84 -3.13 -2.51
N SER A 103 -13.84 -3.81 -3.09
CA SER A 103 -15.23 -3.65 -2.70
C SER A 103 -15.64 -4.77 -1.74
N VAL A 104 -16.45 -4.43 -0.76
CA VAL A 104 -17.01 -5.37 0.21
C VAL A 104 -18.50 -5.52 -0.04
N LYS A 105 -18.98 -6.74 -0.15
CA LYS A 105 -20.43 -6.98 -0.30
C LYS A 105 -21.13 -6.87 1.05
N LYS A 106 -22.25 -6.14 1.07
CA LYS A 106 -23.13 -6.01 2.24
C LYS A 106 -24.52 -6.52 1.88
N THR A 107 -25.06 -7.36 2.74
CA THR A 107 -26.46 -7.78 2.63
C THR A 107 -27.28 -6.89 3.54
N LEU A 108 -28.19 -6.12 2.95
CA LEU A 108 -29.01 -5.13 3.64
C LEU A 108 -30.49 -5.36 3.36
N SER A 109 -31.32 -4.96 4.32
CA SER A 109 -32.77 -5.03 4.18
C SER A 109 -33.35 -3.62 4.11
N ILE A 110 -34.28 -3.41 3.18
CA ILE A 110 -35.06 -2.18 3.07
C ILE A 110 -36.54 -2.55 2.95
N PRO A 111 -37.46 -1.63 3.25
CA PRO A 111 -38.89 -1.89 3.05
C PRO A 111 -39.20 -2.27 1.60
N MET A 112 -40.11 -3.22 1.42
CA MET A 112 -40.46 -3.71 0.08
C MET A 112 -40.96 -2.59 -0.85
N TRP A 113 -41.80 -1.69 -0.32
CA TRP A 113 -42.34 -0.58 -1.12
C TRP A 113 -41.24 0.35 -1.64
N LEU A 114 -40.22 0.59 -0.81
CA LEU A 114 -39.10 1.43 -1.19
C LEU A 114 -38.23 0.74 -2.26
N ASN A 115 -38.01 -0.55 -2.10
CA ASN A 115 -37.28 -1.38 -3.07
C ASN A 115 -38.00 -1.35 -4.43
N ASP A 116 -39.33 -1.50 -4.46
CA ASP A 116 -40.11 -1.51 -5.69
C ASP A 116 -40.00 -0.19 -6.46
N ILE A 117 -40.07 0.93 -5.75
CA ILE A 117 -39.89 2.26 -6.36
C ILE A 117 -38.49 2.44 -6.92
N ALA A 118 -37.47 2.03 -6.14
CA ALA A 118 -36.07 2.16 -6.54
C ALA A 118 -35.73 1.31 -7.77
N VAL A 119 -36.23 0.08 -7.82
CA VAL A 119 -36.05 -0.80 -8.97
C VAL A 119 -36.75 -0.23 -10.21
N GLU A 120 -37.97 0.26 -10.07
CA GLU A 120 -38.71 0.88 -11.16
C GLU A 120 -37.95 2.08 -11.76
N LYS A 121 -37.27 2.86 -10.91
CA LYS A 121 -36.49 4.03 -11.34
C LYS A 121 -35.04 3.71 -11.71
N ASN A 122 -34.68 2.45 -11.78
CA ASN A 122 -33.33 1.98 -12.13
C ASN A 122 -32.23 2.56 -11.23
N VAL A 123 -32.48 2.63 -9.94
CA VAL A 123 -31.50 3.15 -8.98
C VAL A 123 -30.33 2.18 -8.82
N ASN A 124 -29.12 2.72 -8.86
CA ASN A 124 -27.92 1.95 -8.53
C ASN A 124 -27.73 1.97 -7.01
N PHE A 125 -28.14 0.88 -6.35
CA PHE A 125 -28.10 0.76 -4.88
C PHE A 125 -26.70 0.93 -4.31
N SER A 126 -25.70 0.32 -4.94
CA SER A 126 -24.32 0.41 -4.47
C SER A 126 -23.78 1.83 -4.50
N LYS A 127 -24.09 2.56 -5.56
CA LYS A 127 -23.67 3.97 -5.71
C LYS A 127 -24.37 4.85 -4.68
N VAL A 128 -25.68 4.69 -4.50
CA VAL A 128 -26.46 5.46 -3.52
C VAL A 128 -25.98 5.20 -2.11
N LEU A 129 -25.73 3.94 -1.75
CA LEU A 129 -25.19 3.58 -0.45
C LEU A 129 -23.83 4.21 -0.20
N LYS A 130 -22.93 4.13 -1.18
CA LYS A 130 -21.58 4.72 -1.10
C LYS A 130 -21.67 6.22 -0.87
N GLU A 131 -22.47 6.93 -1.66
CA GLU A 131 -22.65 8.39 -1.55
C GLU A 131 -23.25 8.78 -0.20
N ALA A 132 -24.25 8.04 0.27
CA ALA A 132 -24.88 8.29 1.56
C ALA A 132 -23.91 8.11 2.73
N LEU A 133 -23.08 7.07 2.69
CA LEU A 133 -22.07 6.82 3.71
C LEU A 133 -20.98 7.89 3.73
N ILE A 134 -20.53 8.32 2.56
CA ILE A 134 -19.53 9.40 2.44
C ILE A 134 -20.07 10.69 3.07
N GLU A 135 -21.30 11.04 2.77
CA GLU A 135 -21.97 12.21 3.33
C GLU A 135 -22.16 12.08 4.85
N LYS A 136 -22.67 10.93 5.31
CA LYS A 136 -22.92 10.66 6.73
C LYS A 136 -21.66 10.75 7.58
N LEU A 137 -20.53 10.30 7.03
CA LEU A 137 -19.25 10.24 7.72
C LEU A 137 -18.39 11.50 7.48
N ASN A 138 -18.87 12.47 6.72
CA ASN A 138 -18.14 13.68 6.33
C ASN A 138 -16.75 13.38 5.71
N ILE A 139 -16.69 12.37 4.85
CA ILE A 139 -15.49 12.00 4.12
C ILE A 139 -15.48 12.72 2.77
N GLN A 140 -14.33 13.27 2.41
CA GLN A 140 -14.15 13.91 1.10
C GLN A 140 -13.47 12.99 0.12
#